data_d588ca790b52d549be17d1e59becc439
#
_entry.id   d588ca790b52d549be17d1e59becc439
#
_cell.length_a   1.000
_cell.length_b   1.000
_cell.length_c   1.000
_cell.angle_alpha   90.00
_cell.angle_beta   90.00
_cell.angle_gamma   90.00
#
_symmetry.space_group_name_H-M   'P 1'
#
loop_
_entity.id
_entity.type
_entity.pdbx_description
1 polymer ?
#
loop_
_entity_poly.entity_id
_entity_poly.type
_entity_poly.pdbx_seq_one_letter_code
_entity_poly.pdbx_strand_id
1 'polypeptide(L)'
;MRELRWSECWLYRNDMTKDAPTPKRKDAQALNKVNAITSPATKATKARDRNELKAKRLASRAAYMRGEESALPARDRGPVKRYVRNYVDSRRNIGEYFLPAVFTVLVLTVVHNKFVSLIAILFMYAAMLYTVISGVFMTRSIRKAVTAKFPGESTKGLGMYGWLRSTQMRRMRAPAPQVKRGDEV
;
A
#
# COMPACT_ATOMS: atom_id res chain seq x y z
N MET A 1 21.88 -29.08 -21.87
CA MET A 1 21.20 -28.77 -20.61
C MET A 1 21.66 -29.77 -19.58
N ARG A 2 22.51 -29.34 -18.62
CA ARG A 2 22.99 -30.23 -17.53
C ARG A 2 22.06 -30.04 -16.35
N GLU A 3 21.31 -31.07 -16.02
CA GLU A 3 20.56 -31.13 -14.77
C GLU A 3 21.56 -31.14 -13.60
N LEU A 4 21.64 -30.06 -12.86
CA LEU A 4 22.42 -30.01 -11.62
C LEU A 4 21.71 -30.88 -10.59
N ARG A 5 22.34 -32.01 -10.29
CA ARG A 5 21.87 -33.05 -9.37
C ARG A 5 21.79 -32.48 -7.96
N TRP A 6 20.64 -32.54 -7.32
CA TRP A 6 20.37 -32.07 -5.95
C TRP A 6 21.34 -32.59 -4.89
N SER A 7 22.08 -33.68 -5.19
CA SER A 7 23.10 -34.24 -4.31
C SER A 7 24.33 -33.34 -4.14
N GLU A 8 24.70 -32.53 -5.12
CA GLU A 8 25.86 -31.63 -5.03
C GLU A 8 25.59 -30.39 -4.17
N CYS A 9 24.34 -29.97 -4.09
CA CYS A 9 23.94 -28.83 -3.24
C CYS A 9 24.00 -29.17 -1.74
N TRP A 10 23.86 -30.43 -1.38
CA TRP A 10 23.98 -30.93 0.00
C TRP A 10 25.43 -30.99 0.48
N LEU A 11 26.36 -31.35 -0.40
CA LEU A 11 27.78 -31.39 -0.08
C LEU A 11 28.38 -30.02 0.16
N TYR A 12 27.94 -29.00 -0.59
CA TYR A 12 28.44 -27.64 -0.44
C TYR A 12 27.96 -26.96 0.88
N ARG A 13 26.87 -27.40 1.47
CA ARG A 13 26.34 -26.86 2.73
C ARG A 13 27.00 -27.45 3.98
N ASN A 14 27.62 -28.62 3.87
CA ASN A 14 28.29 -29.29 5.00
C ASN A 14 29.75 -28.86 5.18
N ASP A 15 30.32 -28.16 4.18
CA ASP A 15 31.72 -27.77 4.22
C ASP A 15 31.98 -26.37 4.82
N MET A 16 30.92 -25.70 5.26
CA MET A 16 31.04 -24.49 6.09
C MET A 16 31.18 -24.91 7.57
N THR A 17 32.17 -25.66 7.90
CA THR A 17 32.64 -25.80 9.27
C THR A 17 33.09 -24.41 9.73
N LYS A 18 32.51 -23.92 10.78
CA LYS A 18 32.98 -22.68 11.39
C LYS A 18 34.42 -22.89 11.84
N ASP A 19 35.37 -22.23 11.19
CA ASP A 19 36.80 -22.34 11.46
C ASP A 19 37.19 -21.86 12.87
N ALA A 20 36.26 -21.27 13.61
CA ALA A 20 36.47 -20.86 14.99
C ALA A 20 35.21 -21.11 15.83
N PRO A 21 35.38 -21.52 17.11
CA PRO A 21 34.27 -21.64 18.04
C PRO A 21 33.60 -20.26 18.26
N THR A 22 32.27 -20.26 18.33
CA THR A 22 31.51 -19.03 18.56
C THR A 22 32.01 -18.35 19.85
N PRO A 23 32.40 -17.06 19.82
CA PRO A 23 32.93 -16.39 21.00
C PRO A 23 31.89 -16.43 22.12
N LYS A 24 32.37 -16.62 23.35
CA LYS A 24 31.50 -16.64 24.52
C LYS A 24 30.76 -15.30 24.63
N ARG A 25 29.51 -15.35 25.11
CA ARG A 25 28.65 -14.17 25.25
C ARG A 25 29.34 -12.97 25.93
N LYS A 26 30.21 -13.24 26.93
CA LYS A 26 30.99 -12.21 27.64
C LYS A 26 31.98 -11.52 26.70
N ASP A 27 32.65 -12.26 25.83
CA ASP A 27 33.66 -11.72 24.92
C ASP A 27 32.98 -10.93 23.77
N ALA A 28 31.87 -11.40 23.25
CA ALA A 28 31.05 -10.66 22.29
C ALA A 28 30.47 -9.36 22.91
N GLN A 29 30.06 -9.39 24.17
CA GLN A 29 29.61 -8.20 24.89
C GLN A 29 30.76 -7.23 25.20
N ALA A 30 31.97 -7.71 25.50
CA ALA A 30 33.16 -6.88 25.70
C ALA A 30 33.56 -6.15 24.40
N LEU A 31 33.56 -6.84 23.26
CA LEU A 31 33.80 -6.26 21.95
C LEU A 31 32.77 -5.18 21.60
N ASN A 32 31.49 -5.42 21.89
CA ASN A 32 30.45 -4.41 21.73
C ASN A 32 30.58 -3.21 22.70
N LYS A 33 31.14 -3.40 23.89
CA LYS A 33 31.41 -2.30 24.82
C LYS A 33 32.60 -1.43 24.39
N VAL A 34 33.61 -2.03 23.76
CA VAL A 34 34.79 -1.29 23.29
C VAL A 34 34.45 -0.36 22.11
N ASN A 35 33.48 -0.76 21.28
CA ASN A 35 32.98 0.12 20.23
C ASN A 35 31.99 1.20 20.72
N ALA A 36 31.60 1.18 21.96
CA ALA A 36 30.77 2.19 22.62
C ALA A 36 31.59 3.35 23.22
N ILE A 37 32.58 3.84 22.49
CA ILE A 37 33.18 5.19 22.74
C ILE A 37 32.22 6.29 22.22
N THR A 38 30.98 5.97 21.99
CA THR A 38 29.91 6.95 21.96
C THR A 38 29.55 7.26 23.40
N SER A 39 29.91 8.47 23.83
CA SER A 39 29.44 9.08 25.07
C SER A 39 28.00 8.64 25.35
N PRO A 40 27.63 8.17 26.55
CA PRO A 40 26.30 7.70 26.85
C PRO A 40 25.33 8.79 26.41
N ALA A 41 24.49 8.45 25.41
CA ALA A 41 23.59 9.43 24.77
C ALA A 41 22.80 10.14 25.88
N THR A 42 23.17 11.38 26.15
CA THR A 42 22.50 12.18 27.16
C THR A 42 21.03 12.29 26.83
N LYS A 43 20.17 12.51 27.80
CA LYS A 43 18.70 12.67 27.60
C LYS A 43 18.42 13.71 26.51
N ALA A 44 19.26 14.71 26.36
CA ALA A 44 19.19 15.74 25.32
C ALA A 44 19.50 15.21 23.91
N THR A 45 20.53 14.37 23.72
CA THR A 45 20.85 13.77 22.42
C THR A 45 19.75 12.82 21.99
N LYS A 46 19.25 11.96 22.89
CA LYS A 46 18.10 11.08 22.60
C LYS A 46 16.84 11.86 22.18
N ALA A 47 16.61 13.02 22.80
CA ALA A 47 15.49 13.87 22.43
C ALA A 47 15.68 14.49 21.02
N ARG A 48 16.89 14.94 20.68
CA ARG A 48 17.23 15.42 19.33
C ARG A 48 17.04 14.35 18.28
N ASP A 49 17.61 13.15 18.48
CA ASP A 49 17.47 12.02 17.57
C ASP A 49 16.01 11.64 17.33
N ARG A 50 15.19 11.63 18.40
CA ARG A 50 13.74 11.39 18.27
C ARG A 50 13.04 12.47 17.45
N ASN A 51 13.42 13.73 17.63
CA ASN A 51 12.83 14.84 16.88
C ASN A 51 13.25 14.78 15.40
N GLU A 52 14.50 14.46 15.10
CA GLU A 52 14.98 14.25 13.73
C GLU A 52 14.26 13.08 13.06
N LEU A 53 14.10 11.96 13.75
CA LEU A 53 13.36 10.82 13.22
C LEU A 53 11.89 11.17 12.96
N LYS A 54 11.26 11.94 13.84
CA LYS A 54 9.90 12.45 13.61
C LYS A 54 9.85 13.36 12.40
N ALA A 55 10.79 14.31 12.29
CA ALA A 55 10.88 15.21 11.16
C ALA A 55 11.07 14.45 9.83
N LYS A 56 11.99 13.47 9.78
CA LYS A 56 12.21 12.60 8.61
C LYS A 56 10.94 11.82 8.24
N ARG A 57 10.23 11.25 9.22
CA ARG A 57 8.96 10.54 8.98
C ARG A 57 7.86 11.47 8.45
N LEU A 58 7.76 12.67 8.98
CA LEU A 58 6.80 13.67 8.51
C LEU A 58 7.13 14.12 7.09
N ALA A 59 8.40 14.36 6.79
CA ALA A 59 8.87 14.73 5.46
C ALA A 59 8.59 13.62 4.43
N SER A 60 8.92 12.36 4.74
CA SER A 60 8.65 11.22 3.87
C SER A 60 7.15 11.00 3.65
N ARG A 61 6.34 11.18 4.69
CA ARG A 61 4.87 11.11 4.56
C ARG A 61 4.32 12.25 3.71
N ALA A 62 4.83 13.45 3.86
CA ALA A 62 4.44 14.59 3.04
C ALA A 62 4.83 14.38 1.57
N ALA A 63 6.03 13.88 1.29
CA ALA A 63 6.48 13.51 -0.05
C ALA A 63 5.60 12.41 -0.67
N TYR A 64 5.26 11.37 0.12
CA TYR A 64 4.32 10.33 -0.30
C TYR A 64 2.93 10.90 -0.64
N MET A 65 2.40 11.78 0.20
CA MET A 65 1.09 12.40 -0.04
C MET A 65 1.09 13.32 -1.27
N ARG A 66 2.21 13.99 -1.57
CA ARG A 66 2.39 14.76 -2.82
C ARG A 66 2.54 13.86 -4.06
N GLY A 67 2.72 12.55 -3.87
CA GLY A 67 2.87 11.58 -4.96
C GLY A 67 4.25 11.62 -5.62
N GLU A 68 5.29 12.05 -4.89
CA GLU A 68 6.68 11.98 -5.35
C GLU A 68 7.09 10.52 -5.56
N GLU A 69 7.60 10.19 -6.75
CA GLU A 69 7.89 8.80 -7.10
C GLU A 69 8.97 8.17 -6.21
N SER A 70 9.90 8.96 -5.69
CA SER A 70 10.94 8.51 -4.75
C SER A 70 10.33 8.00 -3.43
N ALA A 71 9.27 8.63 -2.95
CA ALA A 71 8.59 8.29 -1.70
C ALA A 71 7.51 7.22 -1.86
N LEU A 72 7.14 6.87 -3.11
CA LEU A 72 6.13 5.86 -3.37
C LEU A 72 6.68 4.43 -3.17
N PRO A 73 5.89 3.51 -2.62
CA PRO A 73 6.24 2.10 -2.58
C PRO A 73 6.36 1.53 -4.00
N ALA A 74 7.17 0.50 -4.19
CA ALA A 74 7.44 -0.11 -5.49
C ALA A 74 6.15 -0.54 -6.25
N ARG A 75 5.12 -0.95 -5.51
CA ARG A 75 3.82 -1.31 -6.09
C ARG A 75 3.08 -0.15 -6.75
N ASP A 76 3.38 1.11 -6.36
CA ASP A 76 2.66 2.32 -6.81
C ASP A 76 3.51 3.18 -7.76
N ARG A 77 4.79 2.82 -7.97
CA ARG A 77 5.70 3.51 -8.88
C ARG A 77 5.40 3.17 -10.33
N GLY A 78 5.74 4.10 -11.21
CA GLY A 78 5.72 3.92 -12.65
C GLY A 78 4.69 4.79 -13.37
N PRO A 79 4.98 5.13 -14.65
CA PRO A 79 4.16 6.06 -15.44
C PRO A 79 2.74 5.54 -15.68
N VAL A 80 2.60 4.25 -15.93
CA VAL A 80 1.28 3.62 -16.13
C VAL A 80 0.41 3.71 -14.88
N LYS A 81 0.98 3.44 -13.70
CA LYS A 81 0.22 3.52 -12.44
C LYS A 81 -0.11 4.96 -12.07
N ARG A 82 0.78 5.91 -12.38
CA ARG A 82 0.50 7.33 -12.26
C ARG A 82 -0.68 7.74 -13.13
N TYR A 83 -0.69 7.29 -14.39
CA TYR A 83 -1.80 7.51 -15.30
C TYR A 83 -3.11 6.94 -14.76
N VAL A 84 -3.12 5.69 -14.28
CA VAL A 84 -4.31 5.05 -13.69
C VAL A 84 -4.80 5.83 -12.46
N ARG A 85 -3.91 6.32 -11.60
CA ARG A 85 -4.30 7.17 -10.46
C ARG A 85 -5.04 8.42 -10.93
N ASN A 86 -4.45 9.14 -11.88
CA ASN A 86 -5.02 10.37 -12.41
C ASN A 86 -6.36 10.10 -13.10
N TYR A 87 -6.44 9.02 -13.88
CA TYR A 87 -7.66 8.60 -14.56
C TYR A 87 -8.81 8.28 -13.60
N VAL A 88 -8.52 7.62 -12.48
CA VAL A 88 -9.53 7.35 -11.45
C VAL A 88 -9.90 8.62 -10.69
N ASP A 89 -8.94 9.50 -10.43
CA ASP A 89 -9.14 10.72 -9.65
C ASP A 89 -9.87 11.83 -10.44
N SER A 90 -9.75 11.84 -11.77
CA SER A 90 -10.48 12.79 -12.64
C SER A 90 -11.97 12.46 -12.76
N ARG A 91 -12.36 11.21 -12.50
CA ARG A 91 -13.75 10.77 -12.62
C ARG A 91 -14.51 10.85 -11.29
N ARG A 92 -15.83 11.01 -11.38
CA ARG A 92 -16.71 10.83 -10.23
C ARG A 92 -16.90 9.34 -10.00
N ASN A 93 -16.30 8.83 -8.95
CA ASN A 93 -16.39 7.41 -8.62
C ASN A 93 -17.50 7.20 -7.59
N ILE A 94 -18.49 6.42 -7.98
CA ILE A 94 -19.62 6.12 -7.09
C ILE A 94 -19.17 5.19 -5.96
N GLY A 95 -18.06 4.47 -6.12
CA GLY A 95 -17.42 3.70 -5.04
C GLY A 95 -17.05 4.52 -3.81
N GLU A 96 -16.91 5.85 -3.94
CA GLU A 96 -16.70 6.74 -2.78
C GLU A 96 -17.85 6.71 -1.77
N TYR A 97 -19.07 6.39 -2.23
CA TYR A 97 -20.26 6.31 -1.38
C TYR A 97 -20.41 4.95 -0.68
N PHE A 98 -19.55 3.97 -1.00
CA PHE A 98 -19.62 2.66 -0.38
C PHE A 98 -19.42 2.72 1.15
N LEU A 99 -18.39 3.43 1.62
CA LEU A 99 -18.14 3.58 3.06
C LEU A 99 -19.28 4.30 3.80
N PRO A 100 -19.80 5.45 3.33
CA PRO A 100 -20.99 6.05 3.91
C PRO A 100 -22.21 5.13 3.90
N ALA A 101 -22.42 4.36 2.83
CA ALA A 101 -23.54 3.41 2.74
C ALA A 101 -23.43 2.31 3.80
N VAL A 102 -22.24 1.71 3.97
CA VAL A 102 -21.99 0.71 5.02
C VAL A 102 -22.25 1.30 6.40
N PHE A 103 -21.78 2.52 6.65
CA PHE A 103 -22.02 3.19 7.93
C PHE A 103 -23.52 3.44 8.17
N THR A 104 -24.27 3.86 7.15
CA THR A 104 -25.72 4.05 7.23
C THR A 104 -26.43 2.72 7.58
N VAL A 105 -26.04 1.62 6.94
CA VAL A 105 -26.59 0.29 7.26
C VAL A 105 -26.29 -0.07 8.71
N LEU A 106 -25.06 0.17 9.17
CA LEU A 106 -24.68 -0.12 10.57
C LEU A 106 -25.56 0.65 11.56
N VAL A 107 -25.81 1.92 11.31
CA VAL A 107 -26.71 2.74 12.16
C VAL A 107 -28.14 2.20 12.11
N LEU A 108 -28.65 1.83 10.94
CA LEU A 108 -30.00 1.27 10.78
C LEU A 108 -30.17 -0.08 11.52
N THR A 109 -29.12 -0.90 11.62
CA THR A 109 -29.20 -2.19 12.34
C THR A 109 -29.37 -2.04 13.84
N VAL A 110 -29.04 -0.88 14.42
CA VAL A 110 -29.28 -0.60 15.85
C VAL A 110 -30.78 -0.42 16.16
N VAL A 111 -31.57 -0.08 15.15
CA VAL A 111 -33.02 0.08 15.30
C VAL A 111 -33.67 -1.29 15.35
N HIS A 112 -34.24 -1.66 16.51
CA HIS A 112 -34.88 -2.94 16.75
C HIS A 112 -36.27 -3.05 16.09
N ASN A 113 -36.36 -2.76 14.79
CA ASN A 113 -37.57 -2.86 14.01
C ASN A 113 -37.35 -3.82 12.82
N LYS A 114 -38.15 -4.84 12.69
CA LYS A 114 -38.03 -5.89 11.65
C LYS A 114 -38.08 -5.29 10.22
N PHE A 115 -38.94 -4.29 9.97
CA PHE A 115 -39.03 -3.61 8.69
C PHE A 115 -37.74 -2.84 8.36
N VAL A 116 -37.21 -2.10 9.32
CA VAL A 116 -35.97 -1.34 9.16
C VAL A 116 -34.80 -2.26 8.89
N SER A 117 -34.72 -3.39 9.63
CA SER A 117 -33.66 -4.40 9.42
C SER A 117 -33.75 -5.02 8.03
N LEU A 118 -34.94 -5.34 7.54
CA LEU A 118 -35.13 -5.88 6.18
C LEU A 118 -34.65 -4.87 5.12
N ILE A 119 -35.05 -3.62 5.24
CA ILE A 119 -34.63 -2.54 4.30
C ILE A 119 -33.11 -2.37 4.35
N ALA A 120 -32.51 -2.37 5.54
CA ALA A 120 -31.06 -2.23 5.71
C ALA A 120 -30.31 -3.39 5.02
N ILE A 121 -30.80 -4.62 5.14
CA ILE A 121 -30.22 -5.81 4.47
C ILE A 121 -30.33 -5.68 2.96
N LEU A 122 -31.49 -5.35 2.44
CA LEU A 122 -31.70 -5.16 0.98
C LEU A 122 -30.81 -4.05 0.44
N PHE A 123 -30.70 -2.92 1.15
CA PHE A 123 -29.82 -1.82 0.76
C PHE A 123 -28.35 -2.24 0.76
N MET A 124 -27.92 -3.02 1.74
CA MET A 124 -26.56 -3.55 1.81
C MET A 124 -26.23 -4.43 0.60
N TYR A 125 -27.11 -5.38 0.25
CA TYR A 125 -26.90 -6.24 -0.93
C TYR A 125 -26.90 -5.43 -2.23
N ALA A 126 -27.81 -4.46 -2.38
CA ALA A 126 -27.86 -3.57 -3.53
C ALA A 126 -26.57 -2.75 -3.67
N ALA A 127 -26.06 -2.18 -2.56
CA ALA A 127 -24.81 -1.43 -2.54
C ALA A 127 -23.61 -2.31 -2.91
N MET A 128 -23.57 -3.55 -2.39
CA MET A 128 -22.52 -4.51 -2.71
C MET A 128 -22.54 -4.90 -4.19
N LEU A 129 -23.67 -5.28 -4.71
CA LEU A 129 -23.84 -5.65 -6.12
C LEU A 129 -23.45 -4.48 -7.03
N TYR A 130 -23.91 -3.29 -6.71
CA TYR A 130 -23.58 -2.08 -7.43
C TYR A 130 -22.06 -1.80 -7.43
N THR A 131 -21.39 -1.98 -6.29
CA THR A 131 -19.94 -1.77 -6.18
C THR A 131 -19.15 -2.76 -7.04
N VAL A 132 -19.60 -4.03 -7.11
CA VAL A 132 -18.97 -5.05 -7.95
C VAL A 132 -19.14 -4.71 -9.44
N ILE A 133 -20.37 -4.38 -9.85
CA ILE A 133 -20.68 -4.01 -11.23
C ILE A 133 -19.86 -2.78 -11.65
N SER A 134 -19.85 -1.73 -10.83
CA SER A 134 -19.06 -0.52 -11.05
C SER A 134 -17.57 -0.83 -11.17
N GLY A 135 -17.05 -1.75 -10.34
CA GLY A 135 -15.67 -2.22 -10.39
C GLY A 135 -15.30 -2.90 -11.70
N VAL A 136 -16.19 -3.73 -12.22
CA VAL A 136 -15.99 -4.41 -13.52
C VAL A 136 -15.93 -3.37 -14.66
N PHE A 137 -16.86 -2.42 -14.69
CA PHE A 137 -16.86 -1.34 -15.69
C PHE A 137 -15.60 -0.48 -15.58
N MET A 138 -15.20 -0.10 -14.37
CA MET A 138 -13.98 0.68 -14.14
C MET A 138 -12.75 -0.08 -14.63
N THR A 139 -12.62 -1.37 -14.31
CA THR A 139 -11.51 -2.22 -14.74
C THR A 139 -11.41 -2.30 -16.26
N ARG A 140 -12.54 -2.49 -16.95
CA ARG A 140 -12.59 -2.52 -18.42
C ARG A 140 -12.17 -1.16 -19.01
N SER A 141 -12.68 -0.08 -18.44
CA SER A 141 -12.38 1.28 -18.88
C SER A 141 -10.89 1.63 -18.69
N ILE A 142 -10.30 1.28 -17.55
CA ILE A 142 -8.87 1.46 -17.29
C ILE A 142 -8.02 0.65 -18.28
N ARG A 143 -8.34 -0.63 -18.50
CA ARG A 143 -7.61 -1.46 -19.46
C ARG A 143 -7.63 -0.83 -20.85
N LYS A 144 -8.80 -0.42 -21.34
CA LYS A 144 -8.95 0.24 -22.64
C LYS A 144 -8.11 1.52 -22.74
N ALA A 145 -8.17 2.37 -21.71
CA ALA A 145 -7.43 3.63 -21.67
C ALA A 145 -5.90 3.43 -21.60
N VAL A 146 -5.45 2.46 -20.81
CA VAL A 146 -4.03 2.14 -20.71
C VAL A 146 -3.49 1.53 -22.01
N THR A 147 -4.21 0.59 -22.61
CA THR A 147 -3.77 -0.01 -23.89
C THR A 147 -3.69 1.04 -25.00
N ALA A 148 -4.58 2.03 -25.00
CA ALA A 148 -4.54 3.12 -25.99
C ALA A 148 -3.34 4.05 -25.79
N LYS A 149 -2.96 4.35 -24.53
CA LYS A 149 -1.91 5.33 -24.23
C LYS A 149 -0.52 4.72 -24.09
N PHE A 150 -0.44 3.45 -23.67
CA PHE A 150 0.81 2.71 -23.43
C PHE A 150 0.76 1.35 -24.12
N PRO A 151 0.88 1.30 -25.47
CA PRO A 151 0.92 0.06 -26.21
C PRO A 151 2.17 -0.75 -25.81
N GLY A 152 2.00 -2.01 -25.40
CA GLY A 152 3.08 -2.91 -24.97
C GLY A 152 3.24 -3.05 -23.45
N GLU A 153 2.64 -2.21 -22.64
CA GLU A 153 2.68 -2.36 -21.19
C GLU A 153 1.65 -3.35 -20.65
N SER A 154 2.03 -4.10 -19.64
CA SER A 154 1.15 -5.08 -19.02
C SER A 154 0.00 -4.42 -18.26
N THR A 155 -1.23 -4.75 -18.65
CA THR A 155 -2.44 -4.29 -17.95
C THR A 155 -2.82 -5.13 -16.72
N LYS A 156 -2.03 -6.18 -16.40
CA LYS A 156 -2.30 -7.08 -15.28
C LYS A 156 -2.30 -6.31 -13.95
N GLY A 157 -3.34 -6.51 -13.16
CA GLY A 157 -3.48 -5.87 -11.84
C GLY A 157 -3.89 -4.39 -11.84
N LEU A 158 -3.77 -3.67 -12.96
CA LEU A 158 -4.10 -2.23 -13.02
C LEU A 158 -5.59 -1.96 -12.79
N GLY A 159 -6.46 -2.85 -13.28
CA GLY A 159 -7.89 -2.73 -13.05
C GLY A 159 -8.28 -2.85 -11.59
N MET A 160 -7.74 -3.86 -10.88
CA MET A 160 -7.94 -4.04 -9.45
C MET A 160 -7.38 -2.87 -8.65
N TYR A 161 -6.19 -2.40 -9.02
CA TYR A 161 -5.58 -1.24 -8.41
C TYR A 161 -6.47 0.02 -8.53
N GLY A 162 -6.98 0.30 -9.72
CA GLY A 162 -7.88 1.42 -9.96
C GLY A 162 -9.22 1.26 -9.24
N TRP A 163 -9.77 0.04 -9.21
CA TRP A 163 -11.00 -0.24 -8.48
C TRP A 163 -10.85 0.01 -6.97
N LEU A 164 -9.81 -0.54 -6.34
CA LEU A 164 -9.53 -0.29 -4.93
C LEU A 164 -9.35 1.21 -4.62
N ARG A 165 -8.71 1.95 -5.53
CA ARG A 165 -8.60 3.40 -5.39
C ARG A 165 -9.94 4.10 -5.56
N SER A 166 -10.82 3.61 -6.44
CA SER A 166 -12.14 4.21 -6.66
C SER A 166 -13.10 4.06 -5.47
N THR A 167 -12.92 3.00 -4.67
CA THR A 167 -13.71 2.76 -3.44
C THR A 167 -13.26 3.62 -2.27
N GLN A 168 -12.05 4.15 -2.31
CA GLN A 168 -11.54 5.04 -1.28
C GLN A 168 -12.14 6.45 -1.43
N MET A 169 -12.59 7.03 -0.33
CA MET A 169 -13.02 8.43 -0.29
C MET A 169 -11.89 9.34 -0.75
N ARG A 170 -12.19 10.30 -1.62
CA ARG A 170 -11.18 11.19 -2.22
C ARG A 170 -10.27 11.87 -1.18
N ARG A 171 -10.82 12.27 -0.04
CA ARG A 171 -10.05 12.90 1.06
C ARG A 171 -9.07 11.96 1.75
N MET A 172 -9.34 10.65 1.70
CA MET A 172 -8.55 9.63 2.37
C MET A 172 -7.59 8.89 1.42
N ARG A 173 -7.59 9.27 0.14
CA ARG A 173 -6.69 8.64 -0.84
C ARG A 173 -5.24 8.98 -0.55
N ALA A 174 -4.41 7.97 -0.56
CA ALA A 174 -2.97 8.10 -0.43
C ALA A 174 -2.27 7.39 -1.62
N PRO A 175 -1.48 8.09 -2.43
CA PRO A 175 -1.19 9.53 -2.42
C PRO A 175 -2.41 10.41 -2.76
N ALA A 176 -2.34 11.67 -2.35
CA ALA A 176 -3.43 12.63 -2.58
C ALA A 176 -3.71 12.81 -4.08
N PRO A 177 -4.99 13.02 -4.46
CA PRO A 177 -5.35 13.29 -5.85
C PRO A 177 -4.65 14.52 -6.40
N GLN A 178 -3.99 14.38 -7.54
CA GLN A 178 -3.24 15.47 -8.19
C GLN A 178 -4.03 16.17 -9.30
N VAL A 179 -5.12 15.56 -9.76
CA VAL A 179 -6.03 16.06 -10.83
C VAL A 179 -7.37 16.45 -10.24
N LYS A 180 -8.01 17.45 -10.80
CA LYS A 180 -9.38 17.83 -10.44
C LYS A 180 -10.39 16.88 -11.11
N ARG A 181 -11.63 16.89 -10.63
CA ARG A 181 -12.72 16.15 -11.25
C ARG A 181 -13.08 16.81 -12.59
N GLY A 182 -13.08 16.02 -13.65
CA GLY A 182 -13.38 16.48 -15.00
C GLY A 182 -12.15 16.84 -15.84
N ASP A 183 -10.95 16.84 -15.27
CA ASP A 183 -9.73 17.07 -16.03
C ASP A 183 -9.49 15.92 -17.03
N GLU A 184 -9.03 16.25 -18.23
CA GLU A 184 -8.57 15.27 -19.21
C GLU A 184 -7.21 14.72 -18.78
N VAL A 185 -6.99 13.40 -18.92
CA VAL A 185 -5.81 12.70 -18.46
C VAL A 185 -5.19 11.87 -19.58
#